data_5b2c87470f6a3af32506285d473b6ed2
#
_entry.id   5b2c87470f6a3af32506285d473b6ed2
#
_cell.length_a   1.000
_cell.length_b   1.000
_cell.length_c   1.000
_cell.angle_alpha   90.00
_cell.angle_beta   90.00
_cell.angle_gamma   90.00
#
_symmetry.space_group_name_H-M   'P 1'
#
loop_
_entity.id
_entity.type
_entity.pdbx_description
1 polymer ?
#
loop_
_entity_poly.entity_id
_entity_poly.type
_entity_poly.pdbx_seq_one_letter_code
_entity_poly.pdbx_strand_id
1 'polypeptide(L)'
;ERVPPAEGLGRVLSEDVRMEGDLPPFDRSPLDGYALRSADTQGAAPDAPVVLSVADTVHAGRMGDVAVVPGTAVRLMTGAPIPEGADCVVPFERVEEGGETIRLSSPLRRHENYCFRGEDIRAGAVAARAGTRVDSRSIGVLASSGLETLPVFRRPRIAVFSTGDELVPPGTPIGPGKIHDSNSLVMDFALRELAHGLAPRNLGHMSDDVEHVAEVIRGLSDCDLVVTSGGVSTGDKDIFHD
;
A
#
# COMPACT_ATOMS: atom_id res chain seq x y z
N GLU A 1 2.89 -6.14 -16.30
CA GLU A 1 1.44 -5.91 -16.38
C GLU A 1 0.98 -4.80 -15.46
N ARG A 2 -0.26 -4.35 -15.62
CA ARG A 2 -0.85 -3.33 -14.74
C ARG A 2 -2.03 -3.91 -13.97
N VAL A 3 -2.09 -3.65 -12.67
CA VAL A 3 -3.13 -4.15 -11.77
C VAL A 3 -3.71 -3.02 -10.92
N PRO A 4 -5.00 -3.06 -10.55
CA PRO A 4 -5.55 -2.13 -9.58
C PRO A 4 -4.78 -2.21 -8.24
N PRO A 5 -4.65 -1.12 -7.47
CA PRO A 5 -3.97 -1.14 -6.17
C PRO A 5 -4.49 -2.22 -5.21
N ALA A 6 -5.79 -2.53 -5.23
CA ALA A 6 -6.41 -3.58 -4.42
C ALA A 6 -5.87 -4.99 -4.73
N GLU A 7 -5.35 -5.23 -5.94
CA GLU A 7 -4.75 -6.49 -6.38
C GLU A 7 -3.22 -6.50 -6.24
N GLY A 8 -2.66 -5.44 -5.68
CA GLY A 8 -1.23 -5.22 -5.54
C GLY A 8 -0.54 -6.10 -4.50
N LEU A 9 -1.27 -6.66 -3.53
CA LEU A 9 -0.66 -7.38 -2.41
C LEU A 9 0.31 -8.48 -2.87
N GLY A 10 1.55 -8.39 -2.37
CA GLY A 10 2.62 -9.34 -2.69
C GLY A 10 3.21 -9.21 -4.10
N ARG A 11 2.68 -8.29 -4.93
CA ARG A 11 3.25 -8.00 -6.26
C ARG A 11 4.54 -7.20 -6.11
N VAL A 12 5.37 -7.23 -7.13
CA VAL A 12 6.62 -6.48 -7.20
C VAL A 12 6.50 -5.43 -8.29
N LEU A 13 6.77 -4.17 -7.98
CA LEU A 13 6.73 -3.07 -8.94
C LEU A 13 7.76 -3.29 -10.05
N SER A 14 7.34 -3.15 -11.29
CA SER A 14 8.22 -3.25 -12.48
C SER A 14 8.88 -1.93 -12.85
N GLU A 15 8.32 -0.81 -12.38
CA GLU A 15 8.78 0.55 -12.65
C GLU A 15 8.66 1.39 -11.38
N ASP A 16 9.37 2.53 -11.35
CA ASP A 16 9.17 3.53 -10.31
C ASP A 16 7.77 4.11 -10.40
N VAL A 17 7.06 4.12 -9.28
CA VAL A 17 5.76 4.81 -9.14
C VAL A 17 6.03 6.23 -8.66
N ARG A 18 5.51 7.21 -9.41
CA ARG A 18 5.63 8.63 -9.07
C ARG A 18 4.27 9.20 -8.68
N MET A 19 4.31 10.22 -7.82
CA MET A 19 3.14 10.97 -7.42
C MET A 19 2.59 11.78 -8.61
N GLU A 20 1.29 11.64 -8.91
CA GLU A 20 0.61 12.49 -9.90
C GLU A 20 0.32 13.89 -9.35
N GLY A 21 0.07 13.98 -8.04
CA GLY A 21 -0.18 15.23 -7.32
C GLY A 21 0.63 15.33 -6.04
N ASP A 22 0.52 16.50 -5.40
CA ASP A 22 1.09 16.74 -4.07
C ASP A 22 0.34 15.94 -3.00
N LEU A 23 1.04 15.51 -1.96
CA LEU A 23 0.46 14.90 -0.76
C LEU A 23 0.89 15.71 0.48
N PRO A 24 -0.04 16.34 1.22
CA PRO A 24 -1.45 16.53 0.88
C PRO A 24 -1.65 17.44 -0.35
N PRO A 25 -2.83 17.37 -1.01
CA PRO A 25 -3.05 18.11 -2.27
C PRO A 25 -3.36 19.60 -2.09
N PHE A 26 -3.57 20.06 -0.86
CA PHE A 26 -3.82 21.45 -0.48
C PHE A 26 -3.33 21.71 0.94
N ASP A 27 -3.20 22.98 1.32
CA ASP A 27 -2.92 23.40 2.69
C ASP A 27 -4.12 23.02 3.57
N ARG A 28 -3.87 22.31 4.68
CA ARG A 28 -4.93 21.75 5.52
C ARG A 28 -4.67 21.91 7.02
N SER A 29 -5.73 21.85 7.81
CA SER A 29 -5.61 21.79 9.25
C SER A 29 -5.23 20.36 9.72
N PRO A 30 -4.19 20.19 10.53
CA PRO A 30 -3.84 18.90 11.13
C PRO A 30 -4.73 18.54 12.34
N LEU A 31 -5.59 19.46 12.78
CA LEU A 31 -6.41 19.32 13.99
C LEU A 31 -7.74 20.07 13.88
N ASP A 32 -8.66 19.83 14.79
CA ASP A 32 -9.88 20.62 14.95
C ASP A 32 -9.56 21.94 15.63
N GLY A 33 -10.05 23.04 15.09
CA GLY A 33 -9.71 24.36 15.61
C GLY A 33 -10.28 25.51 14.80
N TYR A 34 -9.63 26.66 14.90
CA TYR A 34 -9.99 27.88 14.17
C TYR A 34 -8.80 28.37 13.35
N ALA A 35 -9.00 28.46 12.04
CA ALA A 35 -8.06 29.16 11.15
C ALA A 35 -8.21 30.66 11.32
N LEU A 36 -7.08 31.35 11.46
CA LEU A 36 -7.04 32.76 11.71
C LEU A 36 -5.71 33.37 11.23
N ARG A 37 -5.56 34.67 11.35
CA ARG A 37 -4.33 35.37 11.06
C ARG A 37 -3.50 35.50 12.34
N SER A 38 -2.28 35.04 12.33
CA SER A 38 -1.36 35.12 13.47
C SER A 38 -1.13 36.60 13.90
N ALA A 39 -1.18 37.54 12.94
CA ALA A 39 -1.06 38.94 13.21
C ALA A 39 -2.17 39.47 14.14
N ASP A 40 -3.38 38.91 14.04
CA ASP A 40 -4.52 39.34 14.85
C ASP A 40 -4.46 38.83 16.30
N THR A 41 -3.55 37.90 16.58
CA THR A 41 -3.35 37.31 17.94
C THR A 41 -2.25 38.03 18.74
N GLN A 42 -1.54 38.96 18.11
CA GLN A 42 -0.43 39.63 18.76
C GLN A 42 -0.93 40.47 19.95
N GLY A 43 -0.30 40.29 21.11
CA GLY A 43 -0.71 40.95 22.34
C GLY A 43 -1.77 40.20 23.15
N ALA A 44 -2.25 39.05 22.67
CA ALA A 44 -3.16 38.22 23.45
C ALA A 44 -2.47 37.74 24.75
N ALA A 45 -3.14 37.99 25.88
CA ALA A 45 -2.68 37.57 27.20
C ALA A 45 -3.89 37.18 28.07
N PRO A 46 -3.68 36.44 29.18
CA PRO A 46 -4.77 36.05 30.06
C PRO A 46 -5.60 37.23 30.62
N ASP A 47 -4.95 38.36 30.85
CA ASP A 47 -5.55 39.62 31.33
C ASP A 47 -6.00 40.54 30.21
N ALA A 48 -5.61 40.27 28.96
CA ALA A 48 -5.96 41.01 27.76
C ALA A 48 -6.23 40.08 26.57
N PRO A 49 -7.30 39.23 26.62
CA PRO A 49 -7.58 38.28 25.56
C PRO A 49 -8.05 39.00 24.28
N VAL A 50 -7.61 38.47 23.14
CA VAL A 50 -8.09 38.87 21.83
C VAL A 50 -9.42 38.17 21.51
N VAL A 51 -10.37 38.93 20.96
CA VAL A 51 -11.69 38.41 20.56
C VAL A 51 -11.78 38.46 19.03
N LEU A 52 -12.10 37.34 18.40
CA LEU A 52 -12.31 37.22 16.97
C LEU A 52 -13.72 36.69 16.66
N SER A 53 -14.34 37.19 15.60
CA SER A 53 -15.65 36.72 15.13
C SER A 53 -15.49 35.48 14.29
N VAL A 54 -16.32 34.46 14.51
CA VAL A 54 -16.35 33.23 13.71
C VAL A 54 -17.21 33.47 12.47
N ALA A 55 -16.56 33.55 11.31
CA ALA A 55 -17.21 33.92 10.05
C ALA A 55 -17.84 32.75 9.31
N ASP A 56 -17.30 31.52 9.50
CA ASP A 56 -17.75 30.31 8.79
C ASP A 56 -17.28 29.04 9.53
N THR A 57 -17.81 27.88 9.08
CA THR A 57 -17.37 26.55 9.52
C THR A 57 -17.07 25.69 8.29
N VAL A 58 -15.83 25.20 8.14
CA VAL A 58 -15.40 24.35 7.05
C VAL A 58 -15.13 22.95 7.54
N HIS A 59 -15.81 21.98 6.94
CA HIS A 59 -15.61 20.54 7.17
C HIS A 59 -14.64 19.94 6.15
N ALA A 60 -13.98 18.83 6.51
CA ALA A 60 -13.21 18.07 5.55
C ALA A 60 -14.06 17.67 4.32
N GLY A 61 -13.47 17.76 3.13
CA GLY A 61 -14.17 17.45 1.87
C GLY A 61 -14.95 18.63 1.28
N ARG A 62 -14.91 19.82 1.90
CA ARG A 62 -15.48 21.06 1.37
C ARG A 62 -14.43 22.16 1.34
N MET A 63 -14.46 23.00 0.32
CA MET A 63 -13.74 24.28 0.33
C MET A 63 -14.62 25.30 1.08
N GLY A 64 -14.02 26.15 1.91
CA GLY A 64 -14.72 27.30 2.49
C GLY A 64 -14.92 28.40 1.45
N ASP A 65 -16.06 29.06 1.53
CA ASP A 65 -16.38 30.19 0.62
C ASP A 65 -15.95 31.54 1.20
N VAL A 66 -15.53 31.56 2.48
CA VAL A 66 -15.20 32.79 3.23
C VAL A 66 -13.72 32.90 3.48
N ALA A 67 -13.12 34.01 3.06
CA ALA A 67 -11.74 34.33 3.40
C ALA A 67 -11.64 34.86 4.85
N VAL A 68 -10.52 34.55 5.51
CA VAL A 68 -10.20 35.12 6.82
C VAL A 68 -9.66 36.53 6.64
N VAL A 69 -10.41 37.51 7.16
CA VAL A 69 -10.03 38.93 7.16
C VAL A 69 -9.62 39.38 8.58
N PRO A 70 -9.02 40.57 8.77
CA PRO A 70 -8.66 41.07 10.10
C PRO A 70 -9.83 40.98 11.09
N GLY A 71 -9.60 40.43 12.27
CA GLY A 71 -10.58 40.27 13.35
C GLY A 71 -11.55 39.11 13.18
N THR A 72 -11.32 38.22 12.19
CA THR A 72 -12.16 37.04 11.97
C THR A 72 -11.39 35.71 12.10
N ALA A 73 -12.12 34.64 12.34
CA ALA A 73 -11.66 33.26 12.34
C ALA A 73 -12.66 32.37 11.60
N VAL A 74 -12.21 31.24 11.09
CA VAL A 74 -13.06 30.20 10.48
C VAL A 74 -12.87 28.90 11.23
N ARG A 75 -13.97 28.29 11.66
CA ARG A 75 -13.94 27.00 12.35
C ARG A 75 -13.58 25.90 11.37
N LEU A 76 -12.57 25.05 11.72
CA LEU A 76 -12.09 23.96 10.90
C LEU A 76 -12.14 22.64 11.63
N MET A 77 -12.48 21.60 10.89
CA MET A 77 -12.25 20.20 11.32
C MET A 77 -10.93 19.68 10.75
N THR A 78 -10.35 18.69 11.42
CA THR A 78 -9.14 18.01 10.97
C THR A 78 -9.24 17.60 9.49
N GLY A 79 -8.23 17.93 8.70
CA GLY A 79 -8.18 17.66 7.27
C GLY A 79 -8.91 18.69 6.39
N ALA A 80 -9.62 19.66 6.97
CA ALA A 80 -10.26 20.71 6.20
C ALA A 80 -9.22 21.65 5.55
N PRO A 81 -9.48 22.15 4.32
CA PRO A 81 -8.64 23.16 3.69
C PRO A 81 -8.56 24.42 4.54
N ILE A 82 -7.38 25.02 4.59
CA ILE A 82 -7.19 26.32 5.25
C ILE A 82 -7.73 27.42 4.33
N PRO A 83 -8.63 28.28 4.81
CA PRO A 83 -9.20 29.35 4.02
C PRO A 83 -8.15 30.40 3.64
N GLU A 84 -8.38 31.06 2.52
CA GLU A 84 -7.57 32.22 2.10
C GLU A 84 -7.47 33.27 3.21
N GLY A 85 -6.30 33.88 3.40
CA GLY A 85 -6.03 34.88 4.42
C GLY A 85 -5.63 34.34 5.78
N ALA A 86 -5.93 33.09 6.12
CA ALA A 86 -5.45 32.43 7.34
C ALA A 86 -4.00 31.97 7.17
N ASP A 87 -3.20 32.09 8.23
CA ASP A 87 -1.82 31.63 8.26
C ASP A 87 -1.45 30.77 9.48
N CYS A 88 -2.43 30.45 10.34
CA CYS A 88 -2.26 29.53 11.47
C CYS A 88 -3.61 28.95 11.91
N VAL A 89 -3.57 27.89 12.72
CA VAL A 89 -4.75 27.27 13.33
C VAL A 89 -4.55 27.19 14.84
N VAL A 90 -5.56 27.64 15.60
CA VAL A 90 -5.61 27.43 17.06
C VAL A 90 -6.52 26.25 17.35
N PRO A 91 -6.09 25.24 18.17
CA PRO A 91 -6.95 24.16 18.56
C PRO A 91 -8.10 24.62 19.46
N PHE A 92 -9.23 23.90 19.44
CA PHE A 92 -10.42 24.25 20.25
C PHE A 92 -10.11 24.38 21.74
N GLU A 93 -9.19 23.57 22.24
CA GLU A 93 -8.81 23.55 23.66
C GLU A 93 -8.07 24.81 24.13
N ARG A 94 -7.59 25.64 23.20
CA ARG A 94 -6.86 26.89 23.49
C ARG A 94 -7.70 28.14 23.34
N VAL A 95 -9.00 28.01 23.12
CA VAL A 95 -9.94 29.14 22.98
C VAL A 95 -11.12 29.01 23.92
N GLU A 96 -11.70 30.14 24.29
CA GLU A 96 -13.02 30.19 24.93
C GLU A 96 -14.05 30.54 23.87
N GLU A 97 -15.00 29.62 23.64
CA GLU A 97 -16.09 29.83 22.67
C GLU A 97 -17.20 30.68 23.26
N GLY A 98 -17.59 31.74 22.58
CA GLY A 98 -18.64 32.67 22.98
C GLY A 98 -19.76 32.84 21.94
N GLY A 99 -20.27 31.71 21.41
CA GLY A 99 -21.29 31.72 20.35
C GLY A 99 -20.65 32.03 19.00
N GLU A 100 -20.87 33.25 18.47
CA GLU A 100 -20.29 33.69 17.18
C GLU A 100 -18.88 34.28 17.33
N THR A 101 -18.25 34.16 18.49
CA THR A 101 -16.91 34.68 18.75
C THR A 101 -16.07 33.64 19.48
N ILE A 102 -14.74 33.79 19.35
CA ILE A 102 -13.73 33.08 20.15
C ILE A 102 -12.83 34.08 20.87
N ARG A 103 -12.32 33.67 22.02
CA ARG A 103 -11.36 34.43 22.83
C ARG A 103 -10.07 33.66 22.95
N LEU A 104 -8.95 34.35 22.66
CA LEU A 104 -7.60 33.81 22.77
C LEU A 104 -6.82 34.54 23.85
N SER A 105 -6.20 33.79 24.75
CA SER A 105 -5.37 34.33 25.85
C SER A 105 -3.87 34.18 25.60
N SER A 106 -3.47 33.76 24.39
CA SER A 106 -2.06 33.64 23.99
C SER A 106 -1.88 33.83 22.48
N PRO A 107 -0.79 34.46 22.04
CA PRO A 107 -0.52 34.67 20.63
C PRO A 107 -0.12 33.35 19.94
N LEU A 108 -0.38 33.25 18.64
CA LEU A 108 0.10 32.19 17.77
C LEU A 108 1.23 32.69 16.87
N ARG A 109 2.06 31.75 16.47
CA ARG A 109 3.08 31.99 15.46
C ARG A 109 2.50 31.76 14.08
N ARG A 110 3.04 32.44 13.09
CA ARG A 110 2.73 32.15 11.69
C ARG A 110 3.06 30.67 11.38
N HIS A 111 2.14 30.00 10.69
CA HIS A 111 2.18 28.58 10.34
C HIS A 111 2.16 27.62 11.54
N GLU A 112 1.71 28.08 12.70
CA GLU A 112 1.44 27.18 13.83
C GLU A 112 0.23 26.31 13.50
N ASN A 113 0.39 24.97 13.63
CA ASN A 113 -0.63 23.96 13.27
C ASN A 113 -1.14 24.11 11.82
N TYR A 114 -0.22 24.23 10.89
CA TYR A 114 -0.49 24.43 9.47
C TYR A 114 0.25 23.34 8.66
N CYS A 115 -0.49 22.49 7.97
CA CYS A 115 0.07 21.44 7.12
C CYS A 115 0.08 21.92 5.67
N PHE A 116 1.26 22.07 5.10
CA PHE A 116 1.43 22.61 3.75
C PHE A 116 1.11 21.57 2.68
N ARG A 117 0.60 22.06 1.57
CA ARG A 117 0.50 21.29 0.33
C ARG A 117 1.85 20.68 -0.03
N GLY A 118 1.88 19.38 -0.31
CA GLY A 118 3.08 18.67 -0.69
C GLY A 118 4.11 18.50 0.42
N GLU A 119 3.73 18.69 1.69
CA GLU A 119 4.61 18.54 2.85
C GLU A 119 5.13 17.11 2.99
N ASP A 120 4.28 16.12 2.76
CA ASP A 120 4.66 14.70 2.83
C ASP A 120 5.42 14.27 1.57
N ILE A 121 4.80 14.45 0.39
CA ILE A 121 5.41 14.07 -0.90
C ILE A 121 4.94 15.04 -1.98
N ARG A 122 5.88 15.55 -2.77
CA ARG A 122 5.55 16.46 -3.88
C ARG A 122 5.21 15.70 -5.17
N ALA A 123 4.41 16.32 -6.01
CA ALA A 123 4.13 15.85 -7.36
C ALA A 123 5.43 15.54 -8.12
N GLY A 124 5.46 14.44 -8.88
CA GLY A 124 6.62 13.96 -9.62
C GLY A 124 7.67 13.22 -8.78
N ALA A 125 7.63 13.31 -7.44
CA ALA A 125 8.54 12.54 -6.60
C ALA A 125 8.24 11.03 -6.69
N VAL A 126 9.27 10.20 -6.44
CA VAL A 126 9.13 8.74 -6.45
C VAL A 126 8.45 8.31 -5.16
N ALA A 127 7.22 7.78 -5.27
CA ALA A 127 6.44 7.20 -4.18
C ALA A 127 6.96 5.82 -3.78
N ALA A 128 7.32 5.01 -4.78
CA ALA A 128 7.97 3.71 -4.58
C ALA A 128 8.85 3.35 -5.79
N ARG A 129 9.96 2.67 -5.55
CA ARG A 129 10.91 2.28 -6.61
C ARG A 129 10.53 0.95 -7.25
N ALA A 130 10.95 0.76 -8.49
CA ALA A 130 10.98 -0.56 -9.12
C ALA A 130 11.64 -1.59 -8.20
N GLY A 131 11.14 -2.84 -8.21
CA GLY A 131 11.59 -3.89 -7.31
C GLY A 131 10.97 -3.86 -5.91
N THR A 132 10.21 -2.82 -5.55
CA THR A 132 9.48 -2.78 -4.27
C THR A 132 8.36 -3.81 -4.27
N ARG A 133 8.34 -4.68 -3.25
CA ARG A 133 7.20 -5.57 -3.00
C ARG A 133 6.08 -4.77 -2.34
N VAL A 134 4.88 -4.85 -2.93
CA VAL A 134 3.69 -4.17 -2.40
C VAL A 134 3.17 -4.91 -1.17
N ASP A 135 3.09 -4.20 -0.07
CA ASP A 135 2.61 -4.68 1.23
C ASP A 135 1.73 -3.62 1.93
N SER A 136 1.32 -3.89 3.17
CA SER A 136 0.50 -2.95 3.96
C SER A 136 1.19 -1.62 4.25
N ARG A 137 2.52 -1.52 4.18
CA ARG A 137 3.29 -0.30 4.44
C ARG A 137 3.35 0.59 3.20
N SER A 138 3.55 -0.03 2.04
CA SER A 138 3.70 0.69 0.77
C SER A 138 2.36 1.05 0.12
N ILE A 139 1.29 0.26 0.36
CA ILE A 139 0.02 0.45 -0.33
C ILE A 139 -0.64 1.80 -0.04
N GLY A 140 -0.48 2.35 1.18
CA GLY A 140 -1.04 3.65 1.53
C GLY A 140 -0.50 4.77 0.64
N VAL A 141 0.82 4.84 0.47
CA VAL A 141 1.49 5.83 -0.40
C VAL A 141 1.15 5.56 -1.87
N LEU A 142 1.15 4.28 -2.29
CA LEU A 142 0.81 3.89 -3.66
C LEU A 142 -0.64 4.27 -4.02
N ALA A 143 -1.59 4.05 -3.12
CA ALA A 143 -2.98 4.48 -3.33
C ALA A 143 -3.12 6.00 -3.37
N SER A 144 -2.33 6.72 -2.56
CA SER A 144 -2.32 8.19 -2.54
C SER A 144 -1.59 8.81 -3.74
N SER A 145 -0.90 8.01 -4.58
CA SER A 145 -0.20 8.52 -5.77
C SER A 145 -1.14 9.05 -6.86
N GLY A 146 -2.43 8.67 -6.81
CA GLY A 146 -3.43 9.01 -7.81
C GLY A 146 -3.55 8.01 -8.96
N LEU A 147 -2.66 7.02 -9.04
CA LEU A 147 -2.65 6.03 -10.11
C LEU A 147 -3.83 5.05 -10.01
N GLU A 148 -4.54 4.88 -11.12
CA GLU A 148 -5.60 3.87 -11.25
C GLU A 148 -5.04 2.45 -11.20
N THR A 149 -3.83 2.24 -11.73
CA THR A 149 -3.17 0.93 -11.79
C THR A 149 -1.70 1.01 -11.43
N LEU A 150 -1.18 -0.04 -10.80
CA LEU A 150 0.23 -0.22 -10.47
C LEU A 150 0.95 -1.03 -11.55
N PRO A 151 2.13 -0.59 -12.04
CA PRO A 151 2.98 -1.38 -12.92
C PRO A 151 3.67 -2.46 -12.08
N VAL A 152 3.43 -3.73 -12.38
CA VAL A 152 4.01 -4.84 -11.63
C VAL A 152 4.55 -5.91 -12.56
N PHE A 153 5.53 -6.68 -12.10
CA PHE A 153 5.93 -7.90 -12.78
C PHE A 153 4.75 -8.90 -12.75
N ARG A 154 4.53 -9.61 -13.84
CA ARG A 154 3.54 -10.69 -13.83
C ARG A 154 3.99 -11.83 -12.90
N ARG A 155 3.04 -12.57 -12.37
CA ARG A 155 3.37 -13.79 -11.63
C ARG A 155 3.93 -14.85 -12.56
N PRO A 156 4.98 -15.59 -12.15
CA PRO A 156 5.48 -16.71 -12.95
C PRO A 156 4.43 -17.83 -12.98
N ARG A 157 4.33 -18.51 -14.11
CA ARG A 157 3.58 -19.74 -14.26
C ARG A 157 4.51 -20.90 -13.90
N ILE A 158 4.18 -21.62 -12.86
CA ILE A 158 5.04 -22.68 -12.31
C ILE A 158 4.29 -23.99 -12.39
N ALA A 159 4.98 -25.06 -12.80
CA ALA A 159 4.52 -26.42 -12.66
C ALA A 159 5.39 -27.16 -11.63
N VAL A 160 4.79 -28.07 -10.87
CA VAL A 160 5.49 -28.93 -9.91
C VAL A 160 5.06 -30.36 -10.11
N PHE A 161 5.99 -31.31 -9.98
CA PHE A 161 5.69 -32.73 -9.95
C PHE A 161 6.82 -33.52 -9.26
N SER A 162 6.51 -34.74 -8.84
CA SER A 162 7.49 -35.70 -8.33
C SER A 162 7.66 -36.84 -9.31
N THR A 163 8.84 -37.46 -9.35
CA THR A 163 9.06 -38.70 -10.10
C THR A 163 9.46 -39.83 -9.16
N GLY A 164 9.03 -41.03 -9.48
CA GLY A 164 9.36 -42.27 -8.74
C GLY A 164 8.33 -43.38 -8.99
N ASP A 165 8.81 -44.52 -9.44
CA ASP A 165 7.96 -45.72 -9.60
C ASP A 165 7.35 -46.17 -8.30
N GLU A 166 7.95 -45.83 -7.14
CA GLU A 166 7.45 -46.18 -5.81
C GLU A 166 6.28 -45.29 -5.37
N LEU A 167 6.04 -44.14 -6.02
CA LEU A 167 5.07 -43.14 -5.57
C LEU A 167 3.64 -43.52 -5.93
N VAL A 168 2.72 -43.20 -5.01
CA VAL A 168 1.28 -43.24 -5.22
C VAL A 168 0.61 -42.01 -4.65
N PRO A 169 -0.56 -41.58 -5.17
CA PRO A 169 -1.26 -40.40 -4.64
C PRO A 169 -1.66 -40.61 -3.17
N PRO A 170 -1.69 -39.56 -2.35
CA PRO A 170 -2.28 -39.60 -1.01
C PRO A 170 -3.71 -40.14 -1.05
N GLY A 171 -4.05 -41.00 -0.07
CA GLY A 171 -5.36 -41.66 0.00
C GLY A 171 -5.47 -42.98 -0.80
N THR A 172 -4.49 -43.29 -1.64
CA THR A 172 -4.42 -44.61 -2.31
C THR A 172 -3.88 -45.66 -1.34
N PRO A 173 -4.43 -46.90 -1.30
CA PRO A 173 -3.85 -47.96 -0.52
C PRO A 173 -2.41 -48.25 -0.94
N ILE A 174 -1.50 -48.37 0.06
CA ILE A 174 -0.08 -48.63 -0.18
C ILE A 174 0.12 -50.13 -0.42
N GLY A 175 0.65 -50.50 -1.59
CA GLY A 175 1.12 -51.85 -1.90
C GLY A 175 2.59 -52.07 -1.51
N PRO A 176 3.10 -53.30 -1.66
CA PRO A 176 4.52 -53.57 -1.42
C PRO A 176 5.44 -52.65 -2.26
N GLY A 177 6.44 -52.04 -1.62
CA GLY A 177 7.40 -51.16 -2.27
C GLY A 177 6.85 -49.80 -2.68
N LYS A 178 5.65 -49.42 -2.27
CA LYS A 178 5.04 -48.10 -2.57
C LYS A 178 5.03 -47.19 -1.36
N ILE A 179 5.09 -45.87 -1.62
CA ILE A 179 4.95 -44.79 -0.64
C ILE A 179 4.06 -43.70 -1.20
N HIS A 180 3.48 -42.88 -0.34
CA HIS A 180 2.69 -41.73 -0.81
C HIS A 180 3.57 -40.60 -1.29
N ASP A 181 3.17 -40.00 -2.41
CA ASP A 181 3.77 -38.76 -2.89
C ASP A 181 3.46 -37.60 -1.92
N SER A 182 4.46 -37.16 -1.16
CA SER A 182 4.39 -35.98 -0.30
C SER A 182 5.11 -34.80 -0.92
N ASN A 183 6.10 -35.02 -1.78
CA ASN A 183 7.00 -33.99 -2.27
C ASN A 183 6.28 -33.02 -3.22
N SER A 184 5.41 -33.49 -4.09
CA SER A 184 4.65 -32.60 -4.96
C SER A 184 3.78 -31.60 -4.17
N LEU A 185 3.19 -32.04 -3.04
CA LEU A 185 2.41 -31.19 -2.15
C LEU A 185 3.30 -30.22 -1.37
N VAL A 186 4.46 -30.69 -0.87
CA VAL A 186 5.42 -29.83 -0.16
C VAL A 186 5.90 -28.70 -1.09
N MET A 187 6.26 -29.02 -2.32
CA MET A 187 6.69 -28.02 -3.31
C MET A 187 5.57 -27.02 -3.65
N ASP A 188 4.35 -27.52 -3.88
CA ASP A 188 3.19 -26.66 -4.17
C ASP A 188 2.90 -25.70 -3.01
N PHE A 189 2.84 -26.20 -1.77
CA PHE A 189 2.57 -25.35 -0.60
C PHE A 189 3.69 -24.37 -0.32
N ALA A 190 4.96 -24.80 -0.40
CA ALA A 190 6.10 -23.90 -0.21
C ALA A 190 6.08 -22.72 -1.21
N LEU A 191 5.74 -23.00 -2.47
CA LEU A 191 5.62 -21.93 -3.48
C LEU A 191 4.45 -20.99 -3.20
N ARG A 192 3.31 -21.50 -2.73
CA ARG A 192 2.16 -20.65 -2.33
C ARG A 192 2.47 -19.77 -1.13
N GLU A 193 3.24 -20.28 -0.16
CA GLU A 193 3.69 -19.53 1.00
C GLU A 193 4.74 -18.47 0.62
N LEU A 194 5.62 -18.77 -0.34
CA LEU A 194 6.69 -17.86 -0.78
C LEU A 194 6.14 -16.57 -1.37
N ALA A 195 5.04 -16.63 -2.14
CA ALA A 195 4.47 -15.47 -2.78
C ALA A 195 2.93 -15.49 -2.79
N HIS A 196 2.34 -14.44 -2.23
CA HIS A 196 0.89 -14.27 -2.20
C HIS A 196 0.29 -14.32 -3.61
N GLY A 197 -0.71 -15.18 -3.78
CA GLY A 197 -1.42 -15.38 -5.05
C GLY A 197 -0.64 -16.17 -6.11
N LEU A 198 0.48 -16.79 -5.75
CA LEU A 198 1.12 -17.79 -6.60
C LEU A 198 0.28 -19.07 -6.58
N ALA A 199 0.00 -19.64 -7.74
CA ALA A 199 -0.81 -20.83 -7.92
C ALA A 199 -0.10 -21.83 -8.84
N PRO A 200 0.85 -22.63 -8.33
CA PRO A 200 1.53 -23.63 -9.13
C PRO A 200 0.54 -24.66 -9.70
N ARG A 201 0.81 -25.12 -10.92
CA ARG A 201 0.15 -26.30 -11.49
C ARG A 201 0.79 -27.54 -10.91
N ASN A 202 0.16 -28.16 -9.92
CA ASN A 202 0.63 -29.41 -9.34
C ASN A 202 0.15 -30.57 -10.23
N LEU A 203 1.09 -31.32 -10.82
CA LEU A 203 0.83 -32.48 -11.70
C LEU A 203 0.89 -33.81 -10.93
N GLY A 204 1.17 -33.78 -9.61
CA GLY A 204 1.30 -34.97 -8.78
C GLY A 204 2.61 -35.69 -9.04
N HIS A 205 2.53 -37.05 -9.05
CA HIS A 205 3.69 -37.88 -9.34
C HIS A 205 3.63 -38.48 -10.74
N MET A 206 4.80 -38.82 -11.29
CA MET A 206 5.01 -39.52 -12.54
C MET A 206 5.92 -40.75 -12.30
N SER A 207 5.84 -41.75 -13.15
CA SER A 207 6.82 -42.83 -13.21
C SER A 207 8.18 -42.32 -13.69
N ASP A 208 9.23 -43.12 -13.45
CA ASP A 208 10.59 -42.83 -13.94
C ASP A 208 10.77 -43.16 -15.44
N ASP A 209 9.70 -42.98 -16.22
CA ASP A 209 9.72 -43.13 -17.69
C ASP A 209 10.21 -41.83 -18.32
N VAL A 210 11.44 -41.85 -18.87
CA VAL A 210 12.12 -40.72 -19.48
C VAL A 210 11.31 -40.08 -20.64
N GLU A 211 10.72 -40.91 -21.51
CA GLU A 211 9.98 -40.44 -22.67
C GLU A 211 8.70 -39.74 -22.23
N HIS A 212 7.99 -40.31 -21.26
CA HIS A 212 6.77 -39.72 -20.70
C HIS A 212 7.04 -38.40 -20.01
N VAL A 213 8.06 -38.33 -19.12
CA VAL A 213 8.44 -37.12 -18.42
C VAL A 213 8.89 -36.01 -19.41
N ALA A 214 9.68 -36.39 -20.44
CA ALA A 214 10.08 -35.45 -21.47
C ALA A 214 8.89 -34.90 -22.28
N GLU A 215 7.89 -35.73 -22.55
CA GLU A 215 6.65 -35.30 -23.23
C GLU A 215 5.87 -34.31 -22.36
N VAL A 216 5.71 -34.60 -21.06
CA VAL A 216 5.06 -33.69 -20.11
C VAL A 216 5.78 -32.36 -20.06
N ILE A 217 7.13 -32.36 -19.91
CA ILE A 217 7.92 -31.13 -19.87
C ILE A 217 7.76 -30.31 -21.16
N ARG A 218 7.78 -30.95 -22.33
CA ARG A 218 7.52 -30.24 -23.61
C ARG A 218 6.13 -29.60 -23.64
N GLY A 219 5.13 -30.28 -23.02
CA GLY A 219 3.76 -29.76 -22.88
C GLY A 219 3.65 -28.53 -21.95
N LEU A 220 4.67 -28.27 -21.11
CA LEU A 220 4.73 -27.15 -20.17
C LEU A 220 5.42 -25.89 -20.76
N SER A 221 5.47 -25.78 -22.07
CA SER A 221 6.09 -24.63 -22.76
C SER A 221 5.48 -23.25 -22.39
N ASP A 222 4.28 -23.26 -21.79
CA ASP A 222 3.63 -22.07 -21.24
C ASP A 222 4.09 -21.74 -19.81
N CYS A 223 4.83 -22.63 -19.12
CA CYS A 223 5.37 -22.38 -17.80
C CYS A 223 6.74 -21.66 -17.86
N ASP A 224 6.99 -20.80 -16.89
CA ASP A 224 8.26 -20.08 -16.75
C ASP A 224 9.27 -20.87 -15.91
N LEU A 225 8.77 -21.80 -15.08
CA LEU A 225 9.55 -22.62 -14.19
C LEU A 225 8.88 -23.97 -14.00
N VAL A 226 9.67 -25.03 -14.05
CA VAL A 226 9.25 -26.38 -13.66
C VAL A 226 10.11 -26.82 -12.48
N VAL A 227 9.46 -27.25 -11.39
CA VAL A 227 10.12 -27.74 -10.17
C VAL A 227 9.82 -29.21 -10.01
N THR A 228 10.84 -30.02 -9.89
CA THR A 228 10.72 -31.48 -9.79
C THR A 228 11.39 -31.99 -8.53
N SER A 229 10.93 -33.15 -8.05
CA SER A 229 11.57 -33.91 -6.98
C SER A 229 11.64 -35.37 -7.41
N GLY A 230 12.79 -36.01 -7.22
CA GLY A 230 13.13 -37.36 -7.72
C GLY A 230 13.91 -37.30 -9.05
N GLY A 231 14.55 -38.38 -9.43
CA GLY A 231 15.28 -38.57 -10.68
C GLY A 231 16.48 -37.61 -10.92
N VAL A 232 17.04 -36.97 -9.88
CA VAL A 232 18.06 -35.91 -9.97
C VAL A 232 19.42 -36.31 -9.35
N SER A 233 19.67 -37.61 -9.10
CA SER A 233 20.90 -38.12 -8.51
C SER A 233 21.74 -38.90 -9.55
N THR A 234 22.80 -39.58 -9.15
CA THR A 234 23.73 -40.33 -10.00
C THR A 234 23.37 -41.83 -10.12
N GLY A 235 22.12 -42.22 -9.88
CA GLY A 235 21.63 -43.58 -9.96
C GLY A 235 21.26 -43.99 -11.39
N ASP A 236 21.20 -45.31 -11.63
CA ASP A 236 20.85 -45.90 -12.94
C ASP A 236 19.45 -45.52 -13.48
N LYS A 237 18.62 -44.84 -12.68
CA LYS A 237 17.28 -44.34 -13.01
C LYS A 237 17.18 -42.84 -12.99
N ASP A 238 18.30 -42.12 -13.21
CA ASP A 238 18.31 -40.66 -13.17
C ASP A 238 17.87 -40.12 -14.52
N ILE A 239 16.63 -39.62 -14.55
CA ILE A 239 15.96 -39.23 -15.80
C ILE A 239 16.29 -37.80 -16.29
N PHE A 240 17.04 -37.02 -15.49
CA PHE A 240 17.40 -35.63 -15.82
C PHE A 240 18.87 -35.42 -16.17
N HIS A 241 19.65 -36.51 -16.41
CA HIS A 241 21.08 -36.43 -16.76
C HIS A 241 21.37 -36.46 -18.26
N ASP A 242 20.45 -36.85 -19.09
CA ASP A 242 20.52 -36.87 -20.56
C ASP A 242 19.56 -35.82 -21.17
#